data_ab63a34dc17741af3374a9d1c3a44a7a
#
_entry.id   ab63a34dc17741af3374a9d1c3a44a7a
#
_cell.length_a   1.000
_cell.length_b   1.000
_cell.length_c   1.000
_cell.angle_alpha   90.00
_cell.angle_beta   90.00
_cell.angle_gamma   90.00
#
_symmetry.space_group_name_H-M   'P 1'
#
loop_
_entity.id
_entity.type
_entity.pdbx_description
1 polymer ?
#
loop_
_entity_poly.entity_id
_entity_poly.type
_entity_poly.pdbx_seq_one_letter_code
_entity_poly.pdbx_strand_id
1 'polypeptide(L)'
;MESQLIRWNEENVQLDQFDGFILPGGFSYEDRGRSGIIASKDPIFSRILVEANKGKPLIGICNGAQMLVELGVIPGVTTRKLDMALAWNERIKNGEILGTGFYNDWIYITQSVTPGRTAFNNFAKGTTIKIPIAHGEGRYTTQIPELLDAMIAQEQTVFRYSDASGNCINEFPVNPNNAVYNLAGVCNLEGNIMALMPHPERTDVGDPIFDSMRRYIEDKKSFVVKPKITETVWNEKPVAKFDEVADYTFMISLIITDNEERTVEQAFHQVGFNDLKLKKSIYVGVNLEKTPAGIDIEKSLLETIIRSNEIMNANKEMVTVTTKDGRVFKYDNGKGIIPAAAETTQATEGTNLLVLDPDNYAGKSITGSLKKRYPGLGIASIRRGVNWNVKSSKSLEEVVGVHLLHNPHSAEIKAF
;
A
#
# COMPACT_ATOMS: atom_id res chain seq x y z
N MET A 1 -25.98 18.12 11.32
CA MET A 1 -24.62 18.61 11.60
C MET A 1 -24.23 19.58 10.49
N GLU A 2 -23.64 20.72 10.83
CA GLU A 2 -22.99 21.57 9.84
C GLU A 2 -21.60 21.00 9.52
N SER A 3 -21.15 21.15 8.29
CA SER A 3 -19.84 20.71 7.85
C SER A 3 -19.07 21.81 7.16
N GLN A 4 -17.77 21.86 7.38
CA GLN A 4 -16.85 22.78 6.73
C GLN A 4 -15.74 21.98 6.03
N LEU A 5 -15.49 22.29 4.76
CA LEU A 5 -14.36 21.75 4.03
C LEU A 5 -13.10 22.50 4.41
N ILE A 6 -12.09 21.79 4.87
CA ILE A 6 -10.77 22.32 5.18
C ILE A 6 -9.75 21.67 4.24
N ARG A 7 -8.91 22.48 3.62
CA ARG A 7 -7.83 21.97 2.77
C ARG A 7 -6.60 21.65 3.61
N TRP A 8 -5.86 20.66 3.19
CA TRP A 8 -4.66 20.17 3.90
C TRP A 8 -3.60 21.25 4.18
N ASN A 9 -3.52 22.30 3.32
CA ASN A 9 -2.57 23.40 3.41
C ASN A 9 -3.11 24.67 4.08
N GLU A 10 -4.28 24.60 4.72
CA GLU A 10 -4.82 25.71 5.50
C GLU A 10 -4.20 25.76 6.90
N GLU A 11 -3.18 26.60 7.09
CA GLU A 11 -2.39 26.67 8.32
C GLU A 11 -3.14 27.29 9.50
N ASN A 12 -4.03 28.27 9.24
CA ASN A 12 -4.65 29.11 10.27
C ASN A 12 -5.99 28.61 10.78
N VAL A 13 -6.45 27.41 10.37
CA VAL A 13 -7.72 26.87 10.83
C VAL A 13 -7.62 26.43 12.28
N GLN A 14 -8.54 26.89 13.12
CA GLN A 14 -8.68 26.46 14.51
C GLN A 14 -9.46 25.15 14.56
N LEU A 15 -8.74 24.01 14.63
CA LEU A 15 -9.35 22.67 14.61
C LEU A 15 -10.10 22.33 15.91
N ASP A 16 -9.80 23.01 17.01
CA ASP A 16 -10.44 22.84 18.31
C ASP A 16 -11.93 23.24 18.31
N GLN A 17 -12.36 24.10 17.38
CA GLN A 17 -13.77 24.49 17.23
C GLN A 17 -14.68 23.42 16.63
N PHE A 18 -14.13 22.36 16.01
CA PHE A 18 -14.91 21.29 15.40
C PHE A 18 -15.12 20.13 16.39
N ASP A 19 -16.31 19.54 16.34
CA ASP A 19 -16.70 18.44 17.23
C ASP A 19 -16.24 17.06 16.70
N GLY A 20 -15.83 16.96 15.45
CA GLY A 20 -15.34 15.74 14.83
C GLY A 20 -14.77 15.97 13.43
N PHE A 21 -14.15 14.94 12.85
CA PHE A 21 -13.44 15.05 11.57
C PHE A 21 -13.78 13.89 10.64
N ILE A 22 -13.85 14.19 9.34
CA ILE A 22 -14.02 13.21 8.27
C ILE A 22 -12.87 13.40 7.28
N LEU A 23 -12.07 12.35 7.06
CA LEU A 23 -11.09 12.28 5.98
C LEU A 23 -11.77 11.58 4.79
N PRO A 24 -12.07 12.29 3.71
CA PRO A 24 -12.80 11.72 2.59
C PRO A 24 -11.96 10.75 1.77
N GLY A 25 -12.62 10.01 0.89
CA GLY A 25 -11.99 9.24 -0.16
C GLY A 25 -11.35 10.13 -1.22
N GLY A 26 -10.53 9.55 -2.07
CA GLY A 26 -9.81 10.24 -3.14
C GLY A 26 -8.55 9.48 -3.54
N PHE A 27 -7.61 10.21 -4.15
CA PHE A 27 -6.29 9.74 -4.56
C PHE A 27 -5.27 10.82 -4.19
N SER A 28 -5.02 10.98 -2.89
CA SER A 28 -4.07 11.98 -2.41
C SER A 28 -2.69 11.74 -3.00
N TYR A 29 -2.06 12.81 -3.52
CA TYR A 29 -0.77 12.74 -4.22
C TYR A 29 -0.73 11.68 -5.34
N GLU A 30 -1.90 11.38 -5.97
CA GLU A 30 -2.04 10.37 -7.04
C GLU A 30 -1.57 8.96 -6.61
N ASP A 31 -1.69 8.64 -5.32
CA ASP A 31 -1.22 7.38 -4.68
C ASP A 31 0.27 7.08 -4.89
N ARG A 32 1.10 8.12 -5.11
CA ARG A 32 2.55 7.99 -5.30
C ARG A 32 3.22 7.40 -4.07
N GLY A 33 4.19 6.52 -4.27
CA GLY A 33 4.80 5.69 -3.25
C GLY A 33 3.87 4.54 -2.84
N ARG A 34 2.78 4.84 -2.20
CA ARG A 34 1.58 4.01 -1.96
C ARG A 34 0.44 4.88 -1.45
N SER A 35 -0.78 4.35 -1.53
CA SER A 35 -1.99 5.11 -1.20
C SER A 35 -1.98 5.62 0.24
N GLY A 36 -2.19 6.93 0.39
CA GLY A 36 -2.29 7.60 1.68
C GLY A 36 -0.97 7.95 2.38
N ILE A 37 0.17 7.34 1.98
CA ILE A 37 1.44 7.52 2.73
C ILE A 37 1.96 8.95 2.71
N ILE A 38 1.99 9.61 1.56
CA ILE A 38 2.50 10.98 1.45
C ILE A 38 1.61 11.93 2.25
N ALA A 39 0.29 11.84 2.05
CA ALA A 39 -0.67 12.67 2.77
C ALA A 39 -0.60 12.46 4.30
N SER A 40 -0.32 11.24 4.75
CA SER A 40 -0.15 10.97 6.20
C SER A 40 0.99 11.78 6.85
N LYS A 41 1.90 12.35 6.05
CA LYS A 41 3.00 13.18 6.54
C LYS A 41 2.66 14.68 6.53
N ASP A 42 1.49 15.08 6.01
CA ASP A 42 1.08 16.48 6.02
C ASP A 42 0.88 17.01 7.45
N PRO A 43 1.35 18.24 7.77
CA PRO A 43 1.30 18.78 9.12
C PRO A 43 -0.10 18.87 9.74
N ILE A 44 -1.16 18.95 8.92
CA ILE A 44 -2.54 19.00 9.40
C ILE A 44 -2.92 17.76 10.22
N PHE A 45 -2.33 16.58 9.93
CA PHE A 45 -2.64 15.36 10.65
C PHE A 45 -2.20 15.38 12.10
N SER A 46 -1.03 15.96 12.41
CA SER A 46 -0.59 16.12 13.80
C SER A 46 -1.59 16.95 14.61
N ARG A 47 -2.18 17.97 13.99
CA ARG A 47 -3.18 18.85 14.60
C ARG A 47 -4.54 18.15 14.77
N ILE A 48 -4.99 17.39 13.75
CA ILE A 48 -6.23 16.60 13.85
C ILE A 48 -6.10 15.52 14.94
N LEU A 49 -4.94 14.86 15.05
CA LEU A 49 -4.70 13.83 16.07
C LEU A 49 -4.68 14.41 17.49
N VAL A 50 -4.24 15.64 17.68
CA VAL A 50 -4.36 16.33 18.98
C VAL A 50 -5.83 16.43 19.41
N GLU A 51 -6.72 16.76 18.48
CA GLU A 51 -8.15 16.86 18.77
C GLU A 51 -8.81 15.46 18.94
N ALA A 52 -8.43 14.49 18.11
CA ALA A 52 -8.90 13.12 18.24
C ALA A 52 -8.46 12.48 19.59
N ASN A 53 -7.26 12.79 20.08
CA ASN A 53 -6.78 12.34 21.38
C ASN A 53 -7.56 12.96 22.57
N LYS A 54 -8.32 14.03 22.34
CA LYS A 54 -9.28 14.56 23.32
C LYS A 54 -10.62 13.82 23.29
N GLY A 55 -10.77 12.79 22.44
CA GLY A 55 -11.98 11.99 22.30
C GLY A 55 -12.89 12.40 21.14
N LYS A 56 -12.54 13.42 20.35
CA LYS A 56 -13.34 13.78 19.17
C LYS A 56 -13.34 12.65 18.15
N PRO A 57 -14.48 12.32 17.51
CA PRO A 57 -14.56 11.27 16.51
C PRO A 57 -13.84 11.68 15.22
N LEU A 58 -13.13 10.72 14.64
CA LEU A 58 -12.41 10.85 13.39
C LEU A 58 -12.66 9.62 12.52
N ILE A 59 -13.28 9.80 11.35
CA ILE A 59 -13.45 8.72 10.38
C ILE A 59 -12.63 8.99 9.12
N GLY A 60 -11.88 7.99 8.68
CA GLY A 60 -11.24 7.95 7.36
C GLY A 60 -11.97 6.99 6.44
N ILE A 61 -12.36 7.47 5.26
CA ILE A 61 -13.09 6.70 4.25
C ILE A 61 -12.17 6.47 3.05
N CYS A 62 -12.01 5.22 2.60
CA CYS A 62 -11.19 4.84 1.45
C CYS A 62 -9.77 5.42 1.56
N ASN A 63 -9.40 6.45 0.78
CA ASN A 63 -8.09 7.11 0.90
C ASN A 63 -7.85 7.70 2.30
N GLY A 64 -8.88 8.25 2.96
CA GLY A 64 -8.77 8.68 4.36
C GLY A 64 -8.47 7.52 5.32
N ALA A 65 -9.00 6.31 5.07
CA ALA A 65 -8.65 5.11 5.83
C ALA A 65 -7.19 4.71 5.63
N GLN A 66 -6.68 4.79 4.41
CA GLN A 66 -5.28 4.54 4.08
C GLN A 66 -4.37 5.50 4.85
N MET A 67 -4.70 6.79 4.91
CA MET A 67 -3.95 7.77 5.70
C MET A 67 -3.91 7.41 7.19
N LEU A 68 -5.03 6.99 7.78
CA LEU A 68 -5.09 6.63 9.21
C LEU A 68 -4.28 5.37 9.54
N VAL A 69 -4.25 4.39 8.64
CA VAL A 69 -3.40 3.20 8.78
C VAL A 69 -1.93 3.57 8.68
N GLU A 70 -1.53 4.41 7.70
CA GLU A 70 -0.15 4.88 7.52
C GLU A 70 0.33 5.86 8.59
N LEU A 71 -0.59 6.48 9.34
CA LEU A 71 -0.29 7.23 10.56
C LEU A 71 -0.02 6.31 11.76
N GLY A 72 -0.35 5.01 11.68
CA GLY A 72 -0.23 4.05 12.77
C GLY A 72 -1.27 4.23 13.88
N VAL A 73 -2.32 5.03 13.65
CA VAL A 73 -3.40 5.22 14.64
C VAL A 73 -4.48 4.14 14.54
N ILE A 74 -4.47 3.38 13.46
CA ILE A 74 -5.33 2.21 13.22
C ILE A 74 -4.46 0.97 13.01
N PRO A 75 -4.70 -0.10 13.75
CA PRO A 75 -5.61 -0.27 14.88
C PRO A 75 -5.09 0.33 16.20
N GLY A 76 -3.84 0.80 16.23
CA GLY A 76 -3.20 1.45 17.38
C GLY A 76 -3.09 0.53 18.62
N VAL A 77 -2.95 -0.77 18.41
CA VAL A 77 -2.91 -1.79 19.48
C VAL A 77 -1.55 -1.82 20.16
N THR A 78 -0.48 -1.65 19.37
CA THR A 78 0.88 -1.67 19.90
C THR A 78 1.41 -0.27 20.16
N THR A 79 2.57 -0.18 20.79
CA THR A 79 3.30 1.09 20.94
C THR A 79 4.11 1.47 19.68
N ARG A 80 3.99 0.69 18.62
CA ARG A 80 4.72 0.88 17.35
C ARG A 80 4.05 1.91 16.46
N LYS A 81 4.80 2.37 15.48
CA LYS A 81 4.28 3.35 14.51
C LYS A 81 3.31 2.73 13.52
N LEU A 82 3.55 1.47 13.09
CA LEU A 82 2.68 0.73 12.18
C LEU A 82 2.38 -0.66 12.73
N ASP A 83 1.12 -1.05 12.72
CA ASP A 83 0.65 -2.37 13.14
C ASP A 83 0.10 -3.18 11.95
N MET A 84 -0.29 -2.50 10.87
CA MET A 84 -0.87 -3.14 9.67
C MET A 84 -0.70 -2.26 8.43
N ALA A 85 -1.11 -2.80 7.29
CA ALA A 85 -1.14 -2.10 6.00
C ALA A 85 -2.51 -2.24 5.33
N LEU A 86 -2.81 -1.31 4.43
CA LEU A 86 -3.80 -1.46 3.36
C LEU A 86 -3.03 -1.75 2.07
N ALA A 87 -2.97 -3.02 1.70
CA ALA A 87 -2.19 -3.51 0.56
C ALA A 87 -3.01 -3.60 -0.72
N TRP A 88 -2.35 -3.92 -1.84
CA TRP A 88 -3.00 -4.19 -3.11
C TRP A 88 -4.09 -5.23 -2.98
N ASN A 89 -5.24 -4.96 -3.62
CA ASN A 89 -6.36 -5.90 -3.67
C ASN A 89 -5.98 -7.16 -4.44
N GLU A 90 -6.44 -8.29 -3.94
CA GLU A 90 -6.32 -9.61 -4.55
C GLU A 90 -7.69 -10.27 -4.57
N ARG A 91 -8.19 -10.61 -5.75
CA ARG A 91 -9.44 -11.35 -5.89
C ARG A 91 -9.11 -12.83 -5.96
N ILE A 92 -9.33 -13.53 -4.84
CA ILE A 92 -8.98 -14.96 -4.73
C ILE A 92 -10.26 -15.80 -4.69
N LYS A 93 -10.30 -16.84 -5.50
CA LYS A 93 -11.37 -17.84 -5.52
C LYS A 93 -10.78 -19.23 -5.77
N ASN A 94 -11.16 -20.21 -4.94
CA ASN A 94 -10.63 -21.58 -5.00
C ASN A 94 -9.09 -21.64 -4.98
N GLY A 95 -8.44 -20.71 -4.28
CA GLY A 95 -6.98 -20.59 -4.25
C GLY A 95 -6.35 -19.95 -5.50
N GLU A 96 -7.14 -19.57 -6.50
CA GLU A 96 -6.66 -18.90 -7.71
C GLU A 96 -6.87 -17.39 -7.64
N ILE A 97 -5.88 -16.62 -8.14
CA ILE A 97 -5.96 -15.17 -8.24
C ILE A 97 -6.66 -14.80 -9.54
N LEU A 98 -7.89 -14.29 -9.44
CA LEU A 98 -8.69 -13.83 -10.57
C LEU A 98 -8.28 -12.44 -11.07
N GLY A 99 -7.57 -11.68 -10.24
CA GLY A 99 -7.07 -10.35 -10.58
C GLY A 99 -6.59 -9.58 -9.34
N THR A 100 -5.85 -8.50 -9.59
CA THR A 100 -5.26 -7.62 -8.57
C THR A 100 -5.57 -6.16 -8.88
N GLY A 101 -5.33 -5.27 -7.89
CA GLY A 101 -5.43 -3.83 -8.06
C GLY A 101 -6.85 -3.28 -7.98
N PHE A 102 -7.12 -2.22 -8.73
CA PHE A 102 -8.36 -1.47 -8.61
C PHE A 102 -9.61 -2.31 -8.85
N TYR A 103 -10.55 -2.24 -7.91
CA TYR A 103 -11.84 -2.92 -7.98
C TYR A 103 -12.95 -1.98 -7.52
N ASN A 104 -14.02 -1.91 -8.30
CA ASN A 104 -15.21 -1.11 -8.02
C ASN A 104 -16.44 -1.99 -8.14
N ASP A 105 -17.20 -2.12 -7.06
CA ASP A 105 -18.44 -2.91 -7.03
C ASP A 105 -19.30 -2.51 -5.82
N TRP A 106 -20.54 -3.00 -5.81
CA TRP A 106 -21.43 -2.98 -4.67
C TRP A 106 -21.29 -4.27 -3.88
N ILE A 107 -20.85 -4.14 -2.65
CA ILE A 107 -20.60 -5.26 -1.74
C ILE A 107 -21.49 -5.14 -0.48
N TYR A 108 -21.49 -6.17 0.34
CA TYR A 108 -22.11 -6.11 1.66
C TYR A 108 -21.04 -6.06 2.75
N ILE A 109 -21.33 -5.29 3.79
CA ILE A 109 -20.59 -5.32 5.05
C ILE A 109 -21.54 -5.60 6.20
N THR A 110 -21.07 -6.36 7.20
CA THR A 110 -21.82 -6.62 8.43
C THR A 110 -21.13 -5.99 9.62
N GLN A 111 -21.91 -5.37 10.50
CA GLN A 111 -21.44 -4.85 11.78
C GLN A 111 -21.18 -6.04 12.74
N SER A 112 -19.93 -6.20 13.19
CA SER A 112 -19.47 -7.42 13.88
C SER A 112 -19.18 -7.25 15.37
N VAL A 113 -19.25 -6.04 15.90
CA VAL A 113 -18.92 -5.73 17.30
C VAL A 113 -20.15 -5.27 18.10
N THR A 114 -20.02 -5.09 19.41
CA THR A 114 -21.10 -4.61 20.28
C THR A 114 -21.57 -3.20 19.85
N PRO A 115 -22.89 -2.94 19.76
CA PRO A 115 -23.42 -1.61 19.46
C PRO A 115 -22.87 -0.54 20.41
N GLY A 116 -22.44 0.59 19.85
CA GLY A 116 -21.85 1.69 20.60
C GLY A 116 -20.44 1.43 21.14
N ARG A 117 -19.76 0.37 20.67
CA ARG A 117 -18.34 0.13 20.92
C ARG A 117 -17.47 1.25 20.34
N THR A 118 -17.92 1.85 19.25
CA THR A 118 -17.24 2.96 18.59
C THR A 118 -18.17 4.15 18.40
N ALA A 119 -17.61 5.30 18.04
CA ALA A 119 -18.39 6.48 17.65
C ALA A 119 -19.27 6.24 16.40
N PHE A 120 -19.11 5.13 15.68
CA PHE A 120 -19.65 4.93 14.33
C PHE A 120 -20.58 3.72 14.20
N ASN A 121 -20.92 3.00 15.30
CA ASN A 121 -21.67 1.75 15.23
C ASN A 121 -22.79 1.66 16.26
N ASN A 122 -23.57 2.71 16.48
CA ASN A 122 -24.69 2.70 17.41
C ASN A 122 -25.97 2.10 16.78
N PHE A 123 -25.86 0.90 16.19
CA PHE A 123 -26.94 0.09 15.64
C PHE A 123 -26.68 -1.40 15.86
N ALA A 124 -27.67 -2.25 15.58
CA ALA A 124 -27.62 -3.65 16.00
C ALA A 124 -26.45 -4.44 15.41
N LYS A 125 -25.80 -5.27 16.23
CA LYS A 125 -24.80 -6.25 15.76
C LYS A 125 -25.47 -7.20 14.75
N GLY A 126 -24.74 -7.53 13.68
CA GLY A 126 -25.27 -8.33 12.56
C GLY A 126 -26.04 -7.52 11.52
N THR A 127 -26.25 -6.21 11.72
CA THR A 127 -26.79 -5.35 10.67
C THR A 127 -25.88 -5.41 9.45
N THR A 128 -26.48 -5.79 8.31
CA THR A 128 -25.79 -5.88 7.02
C THR A 128 -26.26 -4.79 6.11
N ILE A 129 -25.33 -4.06 5.50
CA ILE A 129 -25.63 -2.98 4.56
C ILE A 129 -24.93 -3.20 3.22
N LYS A 130 -25.62 -2.86 2.14
CA LYS A 130 -25.05 -2.87 0.78
C LYS A 130 -24.40 -1.52 0.49
N ILE A 131 -23.12 -1.51 0.15
CA ILE A 131 -22.31 -0.30 0.09
C ILE A 131 -21.27 -0.41 -1.04
N PRO A 132 -20.93 0.69 -1.74
CA PRO A 132 -19.93 0.63 -2.79
C PRO A 132 -18.49 0.64 -2.25
N ILE A 133 -17.60 -0.02 -2.99
CA ILE A 133 -16.14 0.10 -2.89
C ILE A 133 -15.54 0.60 -4.19
N ALA A 134 -14.44 1.32 -4.15
CA ALA A 134 -13.69 1.79 -5.32
C ALA A 134 -12.23 2.08 -4.92
N HIS A 135 -11.39 1.06 -4.87
CA HIS A 135 -10.00 1.21 -4.42
C HIS A 135 -9.06 0.17 -5.04
N GLY A 136 -7.76 0.48 -5.11
CA GLY A 136 -6.68 -0.42 -5.54
C GLY A 136 -5.97 -1.06 -4.36
N GLU A 137 -5.77 -0.31 -3.28
CA GLU A 137 -5.13 -0.70 -2.04
C GLU A 137 -6.13 -0.63 -0.89
N GLY A 138 -6.87 -1.70 -0.66
CA GLY A 138 -7.91 -1.77 0.38
C GLY A 138 -7.84 -3.04 1.23
N ARG A 139 -6.84 -3.87 1.00
CA ARG A 139 -6.64 -5.14 1.65
C ARG A 139 -5.95 -4.95 2.99
N TYR A 140 -6.71 -4.99 4.09
CA TYR A 140 -6.15 -5.04 5.43
C TYR A 140 -5.26 -6.27 5.59
N THR A 141 -3.99 -6.06 5.97
CA THR A 141 -3.01 -7.13 6.22
C THR A 141 -2.02 -6.74 7.31
N THR A 142 -1.43 -7.73 7.98
CA THR A 142 -0.41 -7.54 9.00
C THR A 142 0.57 -8.71 9.04
N GLN A 143 1.81 -8.44 9.44
CA GLN A 143 2.83 -9.45 9.72
C GLN A 143 2.95 -9.76 11.22
N ILE A 144 2.12 -9.15 12.06
CA ILE A 144 2.08 -9.41 13.51
C ILE A 144 1.09 -10.56 13.76
N PRO A 145 1.55 -11.76 14.15
CA PRO A 145 0.68 -12.93 14.22
C PRO A 145 -0.49 -12.76 15.19
N GLU A 146 -0.25 -12.16 16.35
CA GLU A 146 -1.22 -12.03 17.43
C GLU A 146 -2.14 -10.80 17.30
N LEU A 147 -1.88 -9.93 16.32
CA LEU A 147 -2.60 -8.66 16.18
C LEU A 147 -4.10 -8.88 15.94
N LEU A 148 -4.44 -9.82 15.06
CA LEU A 148 -5.85 -10.09 14.73
C LEU A 148 -6.64 -10.56 15.94
N ASP A 149 -6.08 -11.49 16.72
CA ASP A 149 -6.73 -11.98 17.94
C ASP A 149 -6.91 -10.88 18.98
N ALA A 150 -5.90 -10.01 19.12
CA ALA A 150 -5.99 -8.84 19.99
C ALA A 150 -7.07 -7.86 19.52
N MET A 151 -7.18 -7.60 18.23
CA MET A 151 -8.22 -6.73 17.65
C MET A 151 -9.62 -7.32 17.84
N ILE A 152 -9.79 -8.63 17.69
CA ILE A 152 -11.05 -9.31 17.92
C ILE A 152 -11.43 -9.22 19.39
N ALA A 153 -10.51 -9.51 20.31
CA ALA A 153 -10.74 -9.44 21.76
C ALA A 153 -11.08 -8.02 22.23
N GLN A 154 -10.54 -6.99 21.57
CA GLN A 154 -10.81 -5.57 21.85
C GLN A 154 -12.01 -5.00 21.05
N GLU A 155 -12.69 -5.84 20.26
CA GLU A 155 -13.81 -5.42 19.39
C GLU A 155 -13.46 -4.26 18.46
N GLN A 156 -12.26 -4.32 17.81
CA GLN A 156 -11.80 -3.30 16.86
C GLN A 156 -12.18 -3.64 15.42
N THR A 157 -12.61 -4.87 15.14
CA THR A 157 -13.00 -5.38 13.81
C THR A 157 -14.46 -5.02 13.50
N VAL A 158 -14.72 -3.70 13.35
CA VAL A 158 -16.08 -3.12 13.38
C VAL A 158 -16.95 -3.59 12.22
N PHE A 159 -16.45 -3.51 11.00
CA PHE A 159 -17.15 -3.95 9.79
C PHE A 159 -16.36 -5.02 9.07
N ARG A 160 -17.07 -6.04 8.60
CA ARG A 160 -16.50 -7.15 7.84
C ARG A 160 -17.24 -7.32 6.51
N TYR A 161 -16.52 -7.64 5.45
CA TYR A 161 -17.13 -8.03 4.18
C TYR A 161 -17.95 -9.29 4.36
N SER A 162 -19.17 -9.30 3.84
CA SER A 162 -20.12 -10.40 3.98
C SER A 162 -20.96 -10.60 2.71
N ASP A 163 -21.73 -11.68 2.68
CA ASP A 163 -22.85 -11.81 1.75
C ASP A 163 -24.09 -11.03 2.25
N ALA A 164 -25.17 -11.07 1.48
CA ALA A 164 -26.42 -10.38 1.83
C ALA A 164 -27.06 -10.88 3.15
N SER A 165 -26.72 -12.08 3.61
CA SER A 165 -27.19 -12.68 4.84
C SER A 165 -26.26 -12.43 6.04
N GLY A 166 -25.16 -11.68 5.84
CA GLY A 166 -24.19 -11.37 6.88
C GLY A 166 -23.10 -12.43 7.11
N ASN A 167 -23.02 -13.46 6.24
CA ASN A 167 -21.99 -14.48 6.34
C ASN A 167 -20.66 -13.98 5.79
N CYS A 168 -19.61 -13.99 6.61
CA CYS A 168 -18.25 -13.59 6.21
C CYS A 168 -17.52 -14.78 5.58
N ILE A 169 -17.60 -14.90 4.26
CA ILE A 169 -16.92 -15.94 3.49
C ILE A 169 -15.58 -15.37 2.99
N ASN A 170 -14.47 -16.05 3.33
CA ASN A 170 -13.13 -15.60 2.96
C ASN A 170 -12.77 -15.97 1.51
N GLU A 171 -13.63 -15.59 0.57
CA GLU A 171 -13.46 -15.84 -0.86
C GLU A 171 -14.16 -14.77 -1.69
N PHE A 172 -13.61 -14.48 -2.87
CA PHE A 172 -14.24 -13.61 -3.85
C PHE A 172 -15.56 -14.27 -4.37
N PRO A 173 -16.68 -13.51 -4.53
CA PRO A 173 -16.79 -12.06 -4.43
C PRO A 173 -17.11 -11.51 -3.02
N VAL A 174 -17.34 -12.35 -2.03
CA VAL A 174 -17.75 -11.92 -0.67
C VAL A 174 -16.62 -11.17 0.04
N ASN A 175 -15.40 -11.70 0.00
CA ASN A 175 -14.18 -10.95 0.34
C ASN A 175 -13.60 -10.37 -0.97
N PRO A 176 -13.84 -9.09 -1.28
CA PRO A 176 -13.56 -8.54 -2.61
C PRO A 176 -12.08 -8.29 -2.85
N ASN A 177 -11.25 -8.32 -1.81
CA ASN A 177 -9.86 -7.89 -1.86
C ASN A 177 -8.90 -8.75 -1.03
N ASN A 178 -9.34 -9.92 -0.54
CA ASN A 178 -8.56 -10.81 0.31
C ASN A 178 -8.09 -10.19 1.63
N ALA A 179 -8.87 -9.26 2.19
CA ALA A 179 -8.57 -8.68 3.50
C ALA A 179 -8.59 -9.76 4.59
N VAL A 180 -7.60 -9.74 5.48
CA VAL A 180 -7.55 -10.65 6.61
C VAL A 180 -8.84 -10.55 7.44
N TYR A 181 -9.40 -11.69 7.85
CA TYR A 181 -10.67 -11.75 8.60
C TYR A 181 -11.85 -11.01 7.93
N ASN A 182 -11.81 -10.82 6.61
CA ASN A 182 -12.79 -10.03 5.85
C ASN A 182 -12.91 -8.57 6.34
N LEU A 183 -11.85 -7.97 6.87
CA LEU A 183 -11.89 -6.62 7.42
C LEU A 183 -12.27 -5.59 6.34
N ALA A 184 -13.31 -4.81 6.63
CA ALA A 184 -13.77 -3.68 5.82
C ALA A 184 -13.64 -2.36 6.58
N GLY A 185 -13.77 -2.39 7.92
CA GLY A 185 -13.61 -1.24 8.79
C GLY A 185 -13.04 -1.61 10.15
N VAL A 186 -12.04 -0.85 10.59
CA VAL A 186 -11.27 -1.07 11.83
C VAL A 186 -11.24 0.21 12.64
N CYS A 187 -11.44 0.13 13.96
CA CYS A 187 -11.29 1.27 14.86
C CYS A 187 -10.00 1.18 15.70
N ASN A 188 -9.61 2.33 16.28
CA ASN A 188 -8.58 2.37 17.32
C ASN A 188 -9.08 1.73 18.64
N LEU A 189 -8.19 1.57 19.62
CA LEU A 189 -8.52 0.98 20.92
C LEU A 189 -9.65 1.73 21.63
N GLU A 190 -9.65 3.03 21.53
CA GLU A 190 -10.62 3.90 22.18
C GLU A 190 -12.00 3.89 21.48
N GLY A 191 -12.03 3.62 20.19
CA GLY A 191 -13.24 3.54 19.38
C GLY A 191 -13.73 4.88 18.81
N ASN A 192 -12.96 5.94 18.98
CA ASN A 192 -13.28 7.25 18.40
C ASN A 192 -12.63 7.52 17.04
N ILE A 193 -11.67 6.71 16.61
CA ILE A 193 -11.07 6.79 15.27
C ILE A 193 -11.41 5.51 14.52
N MET A 194 -11.87 5.64 13.26
CA MET A 194 -12.19 4.50 12.40
C MET A 194 -11.66 4.68 10.98
N ALA A 195 -11.03 3.63 10.46
CA ALA A 195 -10.69 3.49 9.05
C ALA A 195 -11.70 2.57 8.38
N LEU A 196 -12.38 3.05 7.33
CA LEU A 196 -13.42 2.32 6.60
C LEU A 196 -13.11 2.35 5.10
N MET A 197 -12.90 1.22 4.47
CA MET A 197 -12.59 1.15 3.04
C MET A 197 -13.81 1.37 2.13
N PRO A 198 -15.01 0.80 2.42
CA PRO A 198 -16.24 1.13 1.71
C PRO A 198 -16.67 2.59 1.90
N HIS A 199 -17.53 3.05 0.98
CA HIS A 199 -17.99 4.44 0.89
C HIS A 199 -19.43 4.63 1.44
N PRO A 200 -19.64 4.89 2.75
CA PRO A 200 -20.95 5.12 3.32
C PRO A 200 -21.60 6.41 2.81
N GLU A 201 -20.80 7.39 2.41
CA GLU A 201 -21.24 8.69 1.92
C GLU A 201 -21.89 8.64 0.51
N ARG A 202 -21.84 7.48 -0.15
CA ARG A 202 -22.40 7.31 -1.50
C ARG A 202 -23.75 6.60 -1.52
N THR A 203 -24.36 6.37 -0.36
CA THR A 203 -25.63 5.64 -0.25
C THR A 203 -26.35 5.96 1.05
N ASP A 204 -27.67 6.08 0.99
CA ASP A 204 -28.52 6.36 2.17
C ASP A 204 -28.45 5.25 3.22
N VAL A 205 -28.15 4.00 2.82
CA VAL A 205 -27.96 2.89 3.79
C VAL A 205 -26.65 3.03 4.60
N GLY A 206 -25.77 3.94 4.24
CA GLY A 206 -24.59 4.33 5.00
C GLY A 206 -24.85 5.35 6.11
N ASP A 207 -25.99 6.06 6.07
CA ASP A 207 -26.35 7.11 7.02
C ASP A 207 -26.27 6.71 8.50
N PRO A 208 -26.62 5.47 8.91
CA PRO A 208 -26.50 5.04 10.30
C PRO A 208 -25.09 5.18 10.89
N ILE A 209 -24.04 5.16 10.05
CA ILE A 209 -22.65 5.36 10.48
C ILE A 209 -22.46 6.83 10.91
N PHE A 210 -22.94 7.78 10.09
CA PHE A 210 -22.86 9.21 10.39
C PHE A 210 -23.82 9.62 11.51
N ASP A 211 -25.00 9.01 11.59
CA ASP A 211 -25.93 9.19 12.72
C ASP A 211 -25.32 8.71 14.04
N SER A 212 -24.56 7.61 14.02
CA SER A 212 -23.81 7.15 15.19
C SER A 212 -22.78 8.19 15.64
N MET A 213 -22.04 8.75 14.69
CA MET A 213 -21.07 9.82 14.95
C MET A 213 -21.74 11.07 15.55
N ARG A 214 -22.88 11.49 14.99
CA ARG A 214 -23.66 12.61 15.52
C ARG A 214 -24.10 12.36 16.96
N ARG A 215 -24.67 11.20 17.26
CA ARG A 215 -25.11 10.83 18.63
C ARG A 215 -23.93 10.78 19.59
N TYR A 216 -22.77 10.26 19.15
CA TYR A 216 -21.56 10.24 19.96
C TYR A 216 -21.13 11.66 20.38
N ILE A 217 -21.21 12.65 19.46
CA ILE A 217 -20.91 14.05 19.72
C ILE A 217 -21.93 14.66 20.68
N GLU A 218 -23.24 14.45 20.42
CA GLU A 218 -24.36 15.01 21.23
C GLU A 218 -24.33 14.47 22.66
N ASP A 219 -24.09 13.17 22.82
CA ASP A 219 -24.10 12.50 24.14
C ASP A 219 -22.87 12.85 25.00
N LYS A 220 -21.85 13.54 24.44
CA LYS A 220 -20.56 13.85 25.09
C LYS A 220 -20.00 12.65 25.85
N LYS A 221 -20.08 11.46 25.22
CA LYS A 221 -19.64 10.21 25.86
C LYS A 221 -18.23 10.33 26.39
N SER A 222 -18.05 9.96 27.65
CA SER A 222 -16.73 9.91 28.27
C SER A 222 -15.90 8.82 27.55
N PHE A 223 -14.76 9.22 27.11
CA PHE A 223 -13.79 8.42 26.42
C PHE A 223 -13.05 7.52 27.42
N VAL A 224 -13.06 6.23 27.21
CA VAL A 224 -12.31 5.28 28.05
C VAL A 224 -11.04 4.89 27.33
N VAL A 225 -9.92 5.45 27.79
CA VAL A 225 -8.59 5.04 27.27
C VAL A 225 -8.35 3.59 27.70
N LYS A 226 -8.23 2.69 26.75
CA LYS A 226 -7.80 1.32 26.99
C LYS A 226 -6.28 1.21 26.96
N PRO A 227 -5.66 0.40 27.83
CA PRO A 227 -4.22 0.21 27.79
C PRO A 227 -3.80 -0.46 26.49
N LYS A 228 -2.75 0.06 25.88
CA LYS A 228 -2.10 -0.59 24.74
C LYS A 228 -1.45 -1.89 25.16
N ILE A 229 -1.44 -2.87 24.28
CA ILE A 229 -0.72 -4.12 24.50
C ILE A 229 0.78 -3.81 24.35
N THR A 230 1.50 -3.88 25.47
CA THR A 230 2.93 -3.50 25.51
C THR A 230 3.88 -4.57 24.98
N GLU A 231 3.43 -5.80 24.75
CA GLU A 231 4.32 -6.93 24.49
C GLU A 231 3.91 -7.81 23.29
N THR A 232 3.76 -7.22 22.12
CA THR A 232 3.92 -8.02 20.91
C THR A 232 5.40 -8.00 20.50
N VAL A 233 6.04 -9.16 20.57
CA VAL A 233 7.49 -9.34 20.28
C VAL A 233 7.79 -9.26 18.76
N TRP A 234 6.90 -8.69 17.95
CA TRP A 234 7.24 -8.49 16.54
C TRP A 234 8.23 -7.33 16.38
N ASN A 235 9.42 -7.65 15.92
CA ASN A 235 10.40 -6.66 15.54
C ASN A 235 10.47 -6.59 14.02
N GLU A 236 10.47 -5.38 13.50
CA GLU A 236 10.74 -5.17 12.09
C GLU A 236 12.08 -5.83 11.71
N LYS A 237 12.08 -6.60 10.63
CA LYS A 237 13.29 -7.27 10.19
C LYS A 237 14.30 -6.22 9.73
N PRO A 238 15.59 -6.36 10.08
CA PRO A 238 16.62 -5.49 9.53
C PRO A 238 16.67 -5.63 8.01
N VAL A 239 17.12 -4.58 7.32
CA VAL A 239 17.27 -4.60 5.86
C VAL A 239 18.27 -5.68 5.48
N ALA A 240 17.77 -6.76 4.92
CA ALA A 240 18.60 -7.87 4.44
C ALA A 240 19.20 -7.56 3.06
N LYS A 241 20.29 -8.21 2.71
CA LYS A 241 20.83 -8.14 1.35
C LYS A 241 19.90 -8.92 0.40
N PHE A 242 19.70 -8.37 -0.80
CA PHE A 242 19.06 -9.09 -1.89
C PHE A 242 20.08 -10.04 -2.53
N ASP A 243 19.84 -11.33 -2.48
CA ASP A 243 20.73 -12.40 -2.92
C ASP A 243 20.20 -13.24 -4.09
N GLU A 244 18.99 -12.93 -4.58
CA GLU A 244 18.44 -13.60 -5.76
C GLU A 244 19.19 -13.17 -7.02
N VAL A 245 19.77 -14.13 -7.74
CA VAL A 245 20.47 -13.88 -9.00
C VAL A 245 19.58 -14.32 -10.16
N ALA A 246 19.14 -13.35 -10.96
CA ALA A 246 18.39 -13.60 -12.18
C ALA A 246 19.35 -13.84 -13.38
N ASP A 247 18.89 -14.59 -14.39
CA ASP A 247 19.65 -14.73 -15.66
C ASP A 247 19.79 -13.37 -16.34
N TYR A 248 18.73 -12.55 -16.27
CA TYR A 248 18.71 -11.16 -16.76
C TYR A 248 18.04 -10.24 -15.76
N THR A 249 18.71 -9.15 -15.42
CA THR A 249 18.18 -8.06 -14.59
C THR A 249 17.90 -6.84 -15.45
N PHE A 250 16.65 -6.44 -15.55
CA PHE A 250 16.21 -5.22 -16.22
C PHE A 250 16.00 -4.13 -15.18
N MET A 251 16.70 -3.01 -15.33
CA MET A 251 16.50 -1.79 -14.57
C MET A 251 15.84 -0.76 -15.48
N ILE A 252 14.58 -0.45 -15.23
CA ILE A 252 13.70 0.34 -16.08
C ILE A 252 13.41 1.68 -15.42
N SER A 253 13.67 2.78 -16.12
CA SER A 253 13.45 4.16 -15.64
C SER A 253 12.69 4.98 -16.66
N LEU A 254 11.97 6.01 -16.23
CA LEU A 254 11.31 6.94 -17.13
C LEU A 254 12.37 7.76 -17.91
N ILE A 255 12.09 8.06 -19.19
CA ILE A 255 12.90 8.97 -20.00
C ILE A 255 12.74 10.42 -19.51
N ILE A 256 11.55 10.75 -19.02
CA ILE A 256 11.22 12.06 -18.46
C ILE A 256 11.36 12.05 -16.93
N THR A 257 11.20 13.22 -16.32
CA THR A 257 11.19 13.33 -14.86
C THR A 257 10.14 12.42 -14.23
N ASP A 258 10.57 11.58 -13.29
CA ASP A 258 9.65 10.74 -12.51
C ASP A 258 9.01 11.59 -11.40
N ASN A 259 7.71 11.87 -11.54
CA ASN A 259 6.97 12.66 -10.56
C ASN A 259 6.79 11.93 -9.24
N GLU A 260 6.75 10.59 -9.23
CA GLU A 260 6.69 9.80 -8.01
C GLU A 260 8.01 9.92 -7.24
N GLU A 261 9.16 9.75 -7.92
CA GLU A 261 10.49 9.97 -7.35
C GLU A 261 10.58 11.32 -6.63
N ARG A 262 10.21 12.40 -7.35
CA ARG A 262 10.24 13.75 -6.78
C ARG A 262 9.31 13.94 -5.58
N THR A 263 8.11 13.39 -5.64
CA THR A 263 7.12 13.54 -4.57
C THR A 263 7.55 12.79 -3.31
N VAL A 264 8.09 11.58 -3.46
CA VAL A 264 8.63 10.80 -2.34
C VAL A 264 9.88 11.47 -1.76
N GLU A 265 10.78 12.01 -2.59
CA GLU A 265 11.93 12.79 -2.12
C GLU A 265 11.47 14.02 -1.30
N GLN A 266 10.48 14.76 -1.78
CA GLN A 266 9.92 15.90 -1.05
C GLN A 266 9.30 15.49 0.28
N ALA A 267 8.62 14.34 0.35
CA ALA A 267 8.07 13.84 1.60
C ALA A 267 9.17 13.50 2.62
N PHE A 268 10.31 12.96 2.17
CA PHE A 268 11.48 12.79 3.04
C PHE A 268 12.01 14.13 3.57
N HIS A 269 12.09 15.16 2.72
CA HIS A 269 12.52 16.48 3.15
C HIS A 269 11.57 17.07 4.20
N GLN A 270 10.25 16.90 4.05
CA GLN A 270 9.24 17.34 5.03
C GLN A 270 9.41 16.70 6.41
N VAL A 271 9.92 15.47 6.46
CA VAL A 271 10.16 14.76 7.73
C VAL A 271 11.62 14.85 8.21
N GLY A 272 12.40 15.79 7.66
CA GLY A 272 13.73 16.17 8.17
C GLY A 272 14.94 15.53 7.50
N PHE A 273 14.78 14.86 6.35
CA PHE A 273 15.87 14.31 5.54
C PHE A 273 16.26 15.25 4.40
N ASN A 274 16.68 16.48 4.72
CA ASN A 274 16.84 17.59 3.77
C ASN A 274 17.92 17.36 2.68
N ASP A 275 18.89 16.50 2.94
CA ASP A 275 19.98 16.16 2.01
C ASP A 275 19.69 14.90 1.19
N LEU A 276 18.60 14.20 1.49
CA LEU A 276 18.27 12.95 0.83
C LEU A 276 17.95 13.18 -0.66
N LYS A 277 18.54 12.33 -1.51
CA LYS A 277 18.27 12.25 -2.94
C LYS A 277 17.80 10.85 -3.28
N LEU A 278 16.78 10.78 -4.14
CA LEU A 278 16.23 9.54 -4.65
C LEU A 278 16.39 9.41 -6.15
N LYS A 279 16.57 8.16 -6.60
CA LYS A 279 16.34 7.73 -7.98
C LYS A 279 15.51 6.47 -7.98
N LYS A 280 14.45 6.47 -8.77
CA LYS A 280 13.53 5.34 -8.88
C LYS A 280 13.77 4.57 -10.18
N SER A 281 13.73 3.25 -10.08
CA SER A 281 13.65 2.35 -11.24
C SER A 281 12.80 1.14 -10.91
N ILE A 282 12.27 0.49 -11.93
CA ILE A 282 11.59 -0.79 -11.79
C ILE A 282 12.62 -1.88 -12.02
N TYR A 283 12.72 -2.78 -11.05
CA TYR A 283 13.50 -4.02 -11.13
C TYR A 283 12.63 -5.12 -11.74
N VAL A 284 13.17 -5.80 -12.77
CA VAL A 284 12.58 -7.02 -13.31
C VAL A 284 13.69 -8.06 -13.48
N GLY A 285 13.69 -9.07 -12.61
CA GLY A 285 14.57 -10.24 -12.72
C GLY A 285 13.88 -11.32 -13.55
N VAL A 286 14.50 -11.77 -14.63
CA VAL A 286 13.98 -12.79 -15.56
C VAL A 286 14.86 -14.02 -15.48
N ASN A 287 14.25 -15.17 -15.20
CA ASN A 287 14.89 -16.48 -15.29
C ASN A 287 14.33 -17.27 -16.47
N LEU A 288 15.19 -18.00 -17.14
CA LEU A 288 14.87 -18.82 -18.30
C LEU A 288 14.89 -20.31 -17.97
N GLU A 289 14.13 -21.11 -18.72
CA GLU A 289 14.19 -22.57 -18.66
C GLU A 289 15.51 -23.11 -19.25
N LYS A 290 16.06 -22.38 -20.24
CA LYS A 290 17.35 -22.71 -20.89
C LYS A 290 18.07 -21.44 -21.31
N THR A 291 19.38 -21.42 -21.15
CA THR A 291 20.23 -20.32 -21.61
C THR A 291 20.25 -20.25 -23.14
N PRO A 292 20.11 -19.05 -23.76
CA PRO A 292 20.20 -18.88 -25.21
C PRO A 292 21.55 -19.35 -25.78
N ALA A 293 21.49 -20.04 -26.91
CA ALA A 293 22.70 -20.54 -27.59
C ALA A 293 23.27 -19.47 -28.55
N GLY A 294 23.93 -18.46 -28.02
CA GLY A 294 24.62 -17.40 -28.77
C GLY A 294 24.00 -16.02 -28.66
N ILE A 295 24.82 -15.02 -28.96
CA ILE A 295 24.54 -13.60 -28.70
C ILE A 295 23.36 -13.06 -29.52
N ASP A 296 23.18 -13.53 -30.75
CA ASP A 296 22.09 -13.04 -31.62
C ASP A 296 20.72 -13.55 -31.15
N ILE A 297 20.66 -14.82 -30.69
CA ILE A 297 19.46 -15.40 -30.11
C ILE A 297 19.14 -14.68 -28.79
N GLU A 298 20.15 -14.40 -27.98
CA GLU A 298 20.04 -13.66 -26.72
C GLU A 298 19.47 -12.27 -26.97
N LYS A 299 20.02 -11.50 -27.93
CA LYS A 299 19.52 -10.17 -28.29
C LYS A 299 18.07 -10.21 -28.77
N SER A 300 17.74 -11.15 -29.65
CA SER A 300 16.38 -11.34 -30.15
C SER A 300 15.38 -11.64 -29.02
N LEU A 301 15.78 -12.46 -28.04
CA LEU A 301 14.99 -12.76 -26.83
C LEU A 301 14.76 -11.50 -26.01
N LEU A 302 15.81 -10.74 -25.69
CA LEU A 302 15.71 -9.50 -24.91
C LEU A 302 14.84 -8.45 -25.61
N GLU A 303 15.00 -8.28 -26.93
CA GLU A 303 14.14 -7.38 -27.71
C GLU A 303 12.67 -7.81 -27.68
N THR A 304 12.39 -9.11 -27.77
CA THR A 304 11.03 -9.62 -27.73
C THR A 304 10.38 -9.35 -26.38
N ILE A 305 11.12 -9.56 -25.27
CA ILE A 305 10.65 -9.26 -23.92
C ILE A 305 10.33 -7.76 -23.79
N ILE A 306 11.22 -6.87 -24.23
CA ILE A 306 11.05 -5.40 -24.16
C ILE A 306 9.85 -4.96 -25.02
N ARG A 307 9.76 -5.42 -26.27
CA ARG A 307 8.69 -5.06 -27.20
C ARG A 307 7.34 -5.69 -26.90
N SER A 308 7.30 -6.65 -25.99
CA SER A 308 6.04 -7.27 -25.56
C SER A 308 5.10 -6.28 -24.85
N ASN A 309 5.62 -5.17 -24.33
CA ASN A 309 4.95 -4.21 -23.43
C ASN A 309 4.46 -4.81 -22.10
N GLU A 310 4.96 -6.01 -21.72
CA GLU A 310 4.60 -6.64 -20.45
C GLU A 310 5.44 -6.10 -19.28
N ILE A 311 6.70 -5.74 -19.54
CA ILE A 311 7.61 -5.26 -18.50
C ILE A 311 7.83 -3.75 -18.55
N MET A 312 7.75 -3.16 -19.74
CA MET A 312 8.00 -1.72 -19.95
C MET A 312 7.32 -1.19 -21.22
N ASN A 313 7.20 0.14 -21.29
CA ASN A 313 6.83 0.85 -22.52
C ASN A 313 8.04 1.58 -23.11
N ALA A 314 8.61 1.04 -24.16
CA ALA A 314 9.83 1.55 -24.80
C ALA A 314 9.73 2.99 -25.37
N ASN A 315 8.50 3.56 -25.47
CA ASN A 315 8.31 4.96 -25.88
C ASN A 315 8.42 5.95 -24.71
N LYS A 316 8.32 5.48 -23.48
CA LYS A 316 8.31 6.31 -22.25
C LYS A 316 9.44 5.97 -21.30
N GLU A 317 10.04 4.80 -21.47
CA GLU A 317 10.98 4.22 -20.53
C GLU A 317 12.27 3.80 -21.23
N MET A 318 13.36 3.90 -20.49
CA MET A 318 14.67 3.37 -20.87
C MET A 318 14.99 2.17 -20.00
N VAL A 319 15.81 1.27 -20.52
CA VAL A 319 16.20 0.06 -19.79
C VAL A 319 17.70 -0.21 -19.93
N THR A 320 18.29 -0.64 -18.82
CA THR A 320 19.58 -1.30 -18.77
C THR A 320 19.35 -2.77 -18.40
N VAL A 321 19.94 -3.68 -19.16
CA VAL A 321 19.85 -5.12 -18.91
C VAL A 321 21.22 -5.63 -18.51
N THR A 322 21.32 -6.23 -17.34
CA THR A 322 22.53 -6.90 -16.86
C THR A 322 22.30 -8.40 -16.88
N THR A 323 23.21 -9.14 -17.49
CA THR A 323 23.19 -10.61 -17.52
C THR A 323 23.85 -11.17 -16.27
N LYS A 324 23.57 -12.42 -15.96
CA LYS A 324 24.17 -13.15 -14.82
C LYS A 324 25.69 -13.19 -14.88
N ASP A 325 26.29 -13.19 -16.06
CA ASP A 325 27.74 -13.17 -16.30
C ASP A 325 28.34 -11.74 -16.35
N GLY A 326 27.53 -10.70 -16.03
CA GLY A 326 27.98 -9.32 -15.88
C GLY A 326 28.03 -8.50 -17.17
N ARG A 327 27.58 -9.02 -18.32
CA ARG A 327 27.45 -8.21 -19.53
C ARG A 327 26.30 -7.21 -19.40
N VAL A 328 26.48 -6.01 -19.97
CA VAL A 328 25.48 -4.95 -19.87
C VAL A 328 24.99 -4.56 -21.27
N PHE A 329 23.69 -4.43 -21.41
CA PHE A 329 23.02 -4.00 -22.63
C PHE A 329 22.08 -2.82 -22.35
N LYS A 330 21.84 -2.02 -23.38
CA LYS A 330 20.79 -0.98 -23.43
C LYS A 330 19.87 -1.26 -24.62
N TYR A 331 18.64 -0.76 -24.52
CA TYR A 331 17.70 -0.80 -25.63
C TYR A 331 17.60 0.59 -26.27
N ASP A 332 17.75 0.64 -27.58
CA ASP A 332 17.54 1.82 -28.42
C ASP A 332 16.43 1.51 -29.44
N ASN A 333 15.42 2.38 -29.53
CA ASN A 333 14.26 2.16 -30.38
C ASN A 333 14.62 1.99 -31.88
N GLY A 334 15.73 2.58 -32.34
CA GLY A 334 16.19 2.50 -33.73
C GLY A 334 17.20 1.39 -34.00
N LYS A 335 17.96 0.97 -32.98
CA LYS A 335 19.08 0.03 -33.10
C LYS A 335 18.86 -1.31 -32.40
N GLY A 336 17.77 -1.43 -31.61
CA GLY A 336 17.50 -2.63 -30.79
C GLY A 336 18.42 -2.73 -29.57
N ILE A 337 18.79 -3.97 -29.22
CA ILE A 337 19.71 -4.25 -28.11
C ILE A 337 21.16 -3.97 -28.52
N ILE A 338 21.78 -3.04 -27.81
CA ILE A 338 23.17 -2.65 -28.03
C ILE A 338 24.01 -2.93 -26.76
N PRO A 339 25.27 -3.41 -26.91
CA PRO A 339 26.17 -3.52 -25.78
C PRO A 339 26.41 -2.13 -25.14
N ALA A 340 26.48 -2.09 -23.81
CA ALA A 340 26.83 -0.90 -23.06
C ALA A 340 28.12 -1.16 -22.28
N ALA A 341 29.00 -0.16 -22.15
CA ALA A 341 30.16 -0.28 -21.29
C ALA A 341 29.69 -0.43 -19.81
N ALA A 342 30.38 -1.25 -19.02
CA ALA A 342 30.09 -1.41 -17.60
C ALA A 342 30.13 -0.07 -16.82
N GLU A 343 30.92 0.90 -17.30
CA GLU A 343 31.00 2.27 -16.77
C GLU A 343 29.74 3.10 -16.99
N THR A 344 28.82 2.69 -17.89
CA THR A 344 27.54 3.39 -18.11
C THR A 344 26.44 2.99 -17.11
N THR A 345 26.61 1.97 -16.30
CA THR A 345 26.10 1.93 -14.95
C THR A 345 26.98 2.90 -14.15
N GLN A 346 26.75 4.23 -14.25
CA GLN A 346 27.25 5.12 -13.21
C GLN A 346 26.93 4.42 -11.90
N ALA A 347 27.99 4.07 -11.16
CA ALA A 347 27.83 3.76 -9.76
C ALA A 347 27.11 4.98 -9.20
N THR A 348 25.80 4.92 -9.15
CA THR A 348 25.01 6.00 -8.57
C THR A 348 25.47 6.00 -7.13
N GLU A 349 26.15 7.09 -6.75
CA GLU A 349 26.52 7.27 -5.36
C GLU A 349 25.24 7.08 -4.55
N GLY A 350 25.20 6.09 -3.67
CA GLY A 350 24.03 5.77 -2.87
C GLY A 350 23.81 4.26 -2.72
N THR A 351 22.85 3.90 -1.89
CA THR A 351 22.45 2.51 -1.65
C THR A 351 21.17 2.20 -2.43
N ASN A 352 21.16 1.09 -3.14
CA ASN A 352 19.96 0.60 -3.79
C ASN A 352 19.11 -0.17 -2.77
N LEU A 353 17.84 0.18 -2.68
CA LEU A 353 16.83 -0.46 -1.85
C LEU A 353 15.73 -1.01 -2.75
N LEU A 354 15.62 -2.32 -2.78
CA LEU A 354 14.62 -3.03 -3.56
C LEU A 354 13.40 -3.33 -2.70
N VAL A 355 12.27 -2.75 -3.06
CA VAL A 355 10.96 -3.00 -2.44
C VAL A 355 10.25 -4.07 -3.26
N LEU A 356 9.87 -5.15 -2.59
CA LEU A 356 9.31 -6.36 -3.19
C LEU A 356 7.96 -6.70 -2.58
N ASP A 357 7.01 -7.10 -3.44
CA ASP A 357 5.83 -7.84 -3.00
C ASP A 357 6.26 -9.27 -2.63
N PRO A 358 6.02 -9.74 -1.39
CA PRO A 358 6.39 -11.09 -0.95
C PRO A 358 5.82 -12.18 -1.85
N ASP A 359 4.58 -12.00 -2.31
CA ASP A 359 3.86 -12.95 -3.16
C ASP A 359 4.20 -12.85 -4.63
N ASN A 360 4.87 -11.77 -5.03
CA ASN A 360 5.31 -11.50 -6.41
C ASN A 360 4.18 -11.62 -7.45
N TYR A 361 2.99 -11.11 -7.16
CA TYR A 361 1.84 -11.23 -8.05
C TYR A 361 2.06 -10.61 -9.43
N ALA A 362 2.67 -9.42 -9.48
CA ALA A 362 3.00 -8.77 -10.74
C ALA A 362 3.96 -9.62 -11.58
N GLY A 363 5.00 -10.20 -10.99
CA GLY A 363 5.94 -11.08 -11.67
C GLY A 363 5.27 -12.36 -12.18
N LYS A 364 4.41 -12.99 -11.38
CA LYS A 364 3.63 -14.17 -11.77
C LYS A 364 2.69 -13.86 -12.94
N SER A 365 1.99 -12.74 -12.91
CA SER A 365 1.09 -12.28 -13.99
C SER A 365 1.85 -12.06 -15.29
N ILE A 366 2.98 -11.34 -15.24
CA ILE A 366 3.84 -11.10 -16.41
C ILE A 366 4.39 -12.43 -16.96
N THR A 367 4.82 -13.35 -16.07
CA THR A 367 5.29 -14.69 -16.47
C THR A 367 4.21 -15.44 -17.23
N GLY A 368 2.98 -15.45 -16.72
CA GLY A 368 1.84 -16.13 -17.38
C GLY A 368 1.51 -15.52 -18.75
N SER A 369 1.49 -14.18 -18.83
CA SER A 369 1.25 -13.47 -20.09
C SER A 369 2.31 -13.75 -21.14
N LEU A 370 3.60 -13.67 -20.78
CA LEU A 370 4.71 -13.95 -21.70
C LEU A 370 4.73 -15.41 -22.15
N LYS A 371 4.51 -16.39 -21.26
CA LYS A 371 4.42 -17.81 -21.62
C LYS A 371 3.29 -18.08 -22.61
N LYS A 372 2.14 -17.42 -22.42
CA LYS A 372 0.98 -17.59 -23.30
C LYS A 372 1.19 -16.95 -24.67
N ARG A 373 1.75 -15.73 -24.72
CA ARG A 373 1.91 -14.95 -25.97
C ARG A 373 3.17 -15.31 -26.74
N TYR A 374 4.22 -15.72 -26.05
CA TYR A 374 5.54 -16.00 -26.61
C TYR A 374 6.14 -17.30 -26.04
N PRO A 375 5.53 -18.47 -26.28
CA PRO A 375 5.97 -19.74 -25.68
C PRO A 375 7.42 -20.10 -26.03
N GLY A 376 7.93 -19.63 -27.17
CA GLY A 376 9.31 -19.85 -27.59
C GLY A 376 10.40 -19.11 -26.79
N LEU A 377 10.02 -18.16 -25.91
CA LEU A 377 11.00 -17.45 -25.08
C LEU A 377 11.55 -18.30 -23.93
N GLY A 378 10.88 -19.39 -23.55
CA GLY A 378 11.33 -20.26 -22.45
C GLY A 378 11.46 -19.51 -21.10
N ILE A 379 10.54 -18.59 -20.79
CA ILE A 379 10.53 -17.87 -19.50
C ILE A 379 10.20 -18.85 -18.37
N ALA A 380 11.09 -19.02 -17.41
CA ALA A 380 10.83 -19.82 -16.21
C ALA A 380 10.04 -19.03 -15.18
N SER A 381 10.56 -17.88 -14.77
CA SER A 381 9.95 -17.00 -13.76
C SER A 381 10.38 -15.55 -13.94
N ILE A 382 9.54 -14.64 -13.42
CA ILE A 382 9.85 -13.21 -13.35
C ILE A 382 9.65 -12.74 -11.91
N ARG A 383 10.61 -11.99 -11.36
CA ARG A 383 10.52 -11.23 -10.11
C ARG A 383 10.42 -9.75 -10.44
N ARG A 384 9.44 -9.04 -9.89
CA ARG A 384 9.28 -7.60 -10.10
C ARG A 384 9.33 -6.86 -8.78
N GLY A 385 9.97 -5.69 -8.78
CA GLY A 385 10.05 -4.80 -7.61
C GLY A 385 10.28 -3.35 -8.01
N VAL A 386 10.29 -2.47 -7.01
CA VAL A 386 10.66 -1.06 -7.16
C VAL A 386 12.02 -0.86 -6.52
N ASN A 387 12.98 -0.39 -7.28
CA ASN A 387 14.30 -0.03 -6.77
C ASN A 387 14.38 1.47 -6.51
N TRP A 388 14.79 1.82 -5.30
CA TRP A 388 15.11 3.17 -4.87
C TRP A 388 16.61 3.28 -4.62
N ASN A 389 17.32 4.04 -5.44
CA ASN A 389 18.68 4.44 -5.13
C ASN A 389 18.63 5.65 -4.18
N VAL A 390 19.14 5.48 -2.99
CA VAL A 390 19.08 6.45 -1.90
C VAL A 390 20.47 6.98 -1.61
N LYS A 391 20.63 8.30 -1.66
CA LYS A 391 21.81 9.02 -1.17
C LYS A 391 21.40 9.95 -0.05
N SER A 392 21.95 9.76 1.15
CA SER A 392 21.69 10.58 2.35
C SER A 392 22.88 10.53 3.30
N SER A 393 23.01 11.55 4.14
CA SER A 393 23.94 11.53 5.29
C SER A 393 23.41 10.71 6.48
N LYS A 394 22.11 10.38 6.47
CA LYS A 394 21.46 9.56 7.47
C LYS A 394 21.73 8.07 7.24
N SER A 395 21.66 7.28 8.31
CA SER A 395 21.81 5.82 8.20
C SER A 395 20.68 5.19 7.40
N LEU A 396 20.94 4.00 6.88
CA LEU A 396 19.94 3.24 6.12
C LEU A 396 18.72 2.90 6.98
N GLU A 397 18.95 2.55 8.26
CA GLU A 397 17.92 2.24 9.23
C GLU A 397 17.02 3.45 9.50
N GLU A 398 17.60 4.67 9.61
CA GLU A 398 16.81 5.89 9.75
C GLU A 398 15.93 6.14 8.54
N VAL A 399 16.46 5.97 7.31
CA VAL A 399 15.71 6.15 6.06
C VAL A 399 14.56 5.15 5.95
N VAL A 400 14.84 3.88 6.20
CA VAL A 400 13.83 2.80 6.11
C VAL A 400 12.79 2.94 7.20
N GLY A 401 13.19 3.32 8.42
CA GLY A 401 12.31 3.48 9.59
C GLY A 401 11.29 4.62 9.49
N VAL A 402 11.39 5.51 8.47
CA VAL A 402 10.34 6.49 8.16
C VAL A 402 9.13 5.84 7.47
N HIS A 403 9.32 4.65 6.90
CA HIS A 403 8.32 3.87 6.14
C HIS A 403 7.76 4.58 4.89
N LEU A 404 8.44 5.59 4.36
CA LEU A 404 8.02 6.24 3.12
C LEU A 404 8.18 5.32 1.90
N LEU A 405 9.22 4.48 1.87
CA LEU A 405 9.51 3.59 0.73
C LEU A 405 8.69 2.29 0.76
N HIS A 406 8.34 1.78 1.94
CA HIS A 406 7.59 0.54 2.11
C HIS A 406 6.74 0.56 3.38
N ASN A 407 5.74 -0.31 3.45
CA ASN A 407 5.08 -0.69 4.69
C ASN A 407 5.46 -2.15 5.00
N PRO A 408 6.07 -2.46 6.16
CA PRO A 408 6.61 -3.79 6.45
C PRO A 408 5.54 -4.88 6.56
N HIS A 409 4.25 -4.51 6.63
CA HIS A 409 3.13 -5.44 6.67
C HIS A 409 2.61 -5.83 5.28
N SER A 410 3.06 -5.15 4.22
CA SER A 410 2.65 -5.42 2.83
C SER A 410 3.81 -5.62 1.86
N ALA A 411 5.03 -5.22 2.20
CA ALA A 411 6.19 -5.32 1.32
C ALA A 411 7.47 -5.64 2.10
N GLU A 412 8.41 -6.31 1.44
CA GLU A 412 9.79 -6.48 1.90
C GLU A 412 10.68 -5.40 1.32
N ILE A 413 11.69 -4.96 2.09
CA ILE A 413 12.75 -4.09 1.60
C ILE A 413 14.10 -4.78 1.76
N LYS A 414 14.92 -4.74 0.72
CA LYS A 414 16.24 -5.40 0.70
C LYS A 414 17.29 -4.48 0.10
N ALA A 415 18.52 -4.52 0.62
CA ALA A 415 19.67 -3.86 0.00
C ALA A 415 20.11 -4.64 -1.23
N PHE A 416 20.25 -3.95 -2.36
CA PHE A 416 20.49 -4.54 -3.68
C PHE A 416 21.85 -4.14 -4.27
#